data_24c22e6adf03c7755144833b00d8b0ab
#
_entry.id   24c22e6adf03c7755144833b00d8b0ab
#
_cell.length_a   1.000
_cell.length_b   1.000
_cell.length_c   1.000
_cell.angle_alpha   90.00
_cell.angle_beta   90.00
_cell.angle_gamma   90.00
#
_symmetry.space_group_name_H-M   'P 1'
#
loop_
_entity.id
_entity.type
_entity.pdbx_description
1 polymer ?
#
loop_
_entity_poly.entity_id
_entity_poly.type
_entity_poly.pdbx_seq_one_letter_code
_entity_poly.pdbx_strand_id
1 'polypeptide(L)'
;MDSKPHIEQVSPRAAIVGGELQIRGSSFCSDGHQRPQVKFGGIDASLLVSSDRYVVARVPEGAVSCELVVGNGKDSSNPCPVEIGVAIADNMHSVANPAIDKAGNIFVTVSGPRGQKVPVCIYKIDANYNVKPFLSDLMNPTGMAFDRNNFLYISSRHDGNIYRAAPNGTVTVYAESMGIATGIAFDGEEYLYVGDRSGTIFKISPDRQIFVFATLEPSISAYHLAFGTDGYLYVTGPTTSSHDCIYRISKAGDVEKFYRGLGRPQGMAFDIHGNMYVAASQAGRKGIFRIAPQGQTELVVSGTGLVGLAFTNGPAAILATNQTVYHLNWDVRGKPLIA
;
A
#
# COMPACT_ATOMS: atom_id res chain seq x y z
N MET A 1 14.90 28.93 -33.43
CA MET A 1 14.50 27.58 -33.87
C MET A 1 13.64 27.01 -32.76
N ASP A 2 12.35 26.89 -33.00
CA ASP A 2 11.46 26.21 -32.04
C ASP A 2 11.90 24.74 -31.98
N SER A 3 12.50 24.34 -30.86
CA SER A 3 12.90 22.96 -30.66
C SER A 3 11.67 22.15 -30.24
N LYS A 4 11.53 20.96 -30.83
CA LYS A 4 10.46 20.02 -30.50
C LYS A 4 10.54 19.65 -29.00
N PRO A 5 9.42 19.56 -28.28
CA PRO A 5 9.41 19.11 -26.89
C PRO A 5 10.08 17.74 -26.74
N HIS A 6 10.84 17.56 -25.68
CA HIS A 6 11.51 16.30 -25.41
C HIS A 6 11.42 15.94 -23.91
N ILE A 7 10.88 14.74 -23.62
CA ILE A 7 10.84 14.19 -22.28
C ILE A 7 12.14 13.42 -22.03
N GLU A 8 12.89 13.81 -21.01
CA GLU A 8 14.09 13.12 -20.54
C GLU A 8 13.76 12.10 -19.43
N GLN A 9 12.84 12.47 -18.53
CA GLN A 9 12.49 11.67 -17.37
C GLN A 9 11.06 11.91 -16.90
N VAL A 10 10.38 10.84 -16.52
CA VAL A 10 9.11 10.85 -15.74
C VAL A 10 9.34 10.13 -14.42
N SER A 11 8.92 10.73 -13.30
CA SER A 11 9.10 10.16 -11.95
C SER A 11 7.92 10.48 -11.00
N PRO A 12 7.30 9.45 -10.40
CA PRO A 12 7.47 8.04 -10.71
C PRO A 12 6.86 7.70 -12.08
N ARG A 13 7.11 6.50 -12.59
CA ARG A 13 6.47 6.00 -13.81
C ARG A 13 5.15 5.28 -13.56
N ALA A 14 4.75 5.13 -12.30
CA ALA A 14 3.49 4.52 -11.94
C ALA A 14 2.68 5.45 -11.02
N ALA A 15 1.37 5.41 -11.15
CA ALA A 15 0.46 6.21 -10.33
C ALA A 15 -0.93 5.59 -10.26
N ILE A 16 -1.76 6.08 -9.34
CA ILE A 16 -3.22 5.96 -9.41
C ILE A 16 -3.83 7.28 -9.83
N VAL A 17 -5.11 7.29 -10.16
CA VAL A 17 -5.87 8.52 -10.46
C VAL A 17 -5.69 9.55 -9.33
N GLY A 18 -5.46 10.82 -9.71
CA GLY A 18 -5.16 11.90 -8.77
C GLY A 18 -3.70 11.96 -8.29
N GLY A 19 -2.87 10.95 -8.62
CA GLY A 19 -1.43 10.96 -8.37
C GLY A 19 -0.69 12.00 -9.22
N GLU A 20 0.52 12.37 -8.82
CA GLU A 20 1.29 13.45 -9.43
C GLU A 20 2.59 12.89 -10.03
N LEU A 21 2.78 13.12 -11.33
CA LEU A 21 3.99 12.75 -12.04
C LEU A 21 4.83 13.98 -12.32
N GLN A 22 6.12 13.91 -12.01
CA GLN A 22 7.11 14.92 -12.34
C GLN A 22 7.75 14.59 -13.69
N ILE A 23 7.69 15.51 -14.61
CA ILE A 23 8.20 15.38 -15.99
C ILE A 23 9.34 16.37 -16.16
N ARG A 24 10.52 15.87 -16.50
CA ARG A 24 11.69 16.69 -16.82
C ARG A 24 12.03 16.54 -18.29
N GLY A 25 12.52 17.60 -18.89
CA GLY A 25 12.90 17.62 -20.29
C GLY A 25 13.23 19.01 -20.79
N SER A 26 12.92 19.27 -22.05
CA SER A 26 13.22 20.54 -22.71
C SER A 26 12.14 20.94 -23.71
N SER A 27 12.06 22.25 -23.96
CA SER A 27 11.18 22.85 -24.99
C SER A 27 9.69 22.58 -24.78
N PHE A 28 9.26 22.50 -23.53
CA PHE A 28 7.84 22.27 -23.19
C PHE A 28 6.97 23.51 -23.44
N CYS A 29 7.57 24.70 -23.53
CA CYS A 29 6.88 25.95 -23.85
C CYS A 29 7.29 26.43 -25.25
N SER A 30 6.34 26.84 -26.08
CA SER A 30 6.63 27.58 -27.32
C SER A 30 6.60 29.09 -27.06
N ASP A 31 7.50 29.83 -27.66
CA ASP A 31 7.55 31.32 -27.68
C ASP A 31 7.42 31.98 -26.29
N GLY A 32 7.80 31.29 -25.21
CA GLY A 32 7.86 31.81 -23.85
C GLY A 32 6.52 32.09 -23.16
N HIS A 33 5.40 31.94 -23.82
CA HIS A 33 4.07 32.29 -23.29
C HIS A 33 3.03 31.19 -23.32
N GLN A 34 3.18 30.16 -24.17
CA GLN A 34 2.23 29.08 -24.24
C GLN A 34 2.57 28.02 -23.20
N ARG A 35 1.58 27.70 -22.33
CA ARG A 35 1.73 26.63 -21.33
C ARG A 35 1.78 25.26 -21.99
N PRO A 36 2.62 24.34 -21.50
CA PRO A 36 2.62 22.97 -21.97
C PRO A 36 1.27 22.31 -21.74
N GLN A 37 0.96 21.31 -22.56
CA GLN A 37 -0.17 20.41 -22.39
C GLN A 37 0.36 19.02 -22.16
N VAL A 38 -0.14 18.32 -21.15
CA VAL A 38 0.23 16.93 -20.86
C VAL A 38 -0.97 16.04 -21.10
N LYS A 39 -0.75 14.96 -21.88
CA LYS A 39 -1.80 13.99 -22.18
C LYS A 39 -1.40 12.58 -21.73
N PHE A 40 -2.36 11.90 -21.12
CA PHE A 40 -2.29 10.48 -20.77
C PHE A 40 -3.15 9.71 -21.76
N GLY A 41 -2.53 9.09 -22.79
CA GLY A 41 -3.22 8.35 -23.82
C GLY A 41 -4.30 9.14 -24.59
N GLY A 42 -4.24 10.47 -24.58
CA GLY A 42 -5.24 11.34 -25.22
C GLY A 42 -6.12 12.13 -24.23
N ILE A 43 -6.09 11.82 -22.93
CA ILE A 43 -6.81 12.56 -21.89
C ILE A 43 -5.91 13.68 -21.37
N ASP A 44 -6.42 14.92 -21.36
CA ASP A 44 -5.68 16.10 -20.87
C ASP A 44 -5.53 16.05 -19.35
N ALA A 45 -4.33 16.34 -18.87
CA ALA A 45 -4.01 16.42 -17.47
C ALA A 45 -4.05 17.84 -16.93
N SER A 46 -4.45 18.02 -15.68
CA SER A 46 -4.25 19.27 -14.95
C SER A 46 -2.81 19.41 -14.51
N LEU A 47 -2.23 20.61 -14.71
CA LEU A 47 -0.86 20.90 -14.34
C LEU A 47 -0.80 21.66 -13.02
N LEU A 48 0.02 21.18 -12.10
CA LEU A 48 0.31 21.82 -10.82
C LEU A 48 1.50 22.79 -10.92
N VAL A 49 2.49 22.38 -11.71
CA VAL A 49 3.67 23.17 -12.04
C VAL A 49 3.90 23.08 -13.53
N SER A 50 4.23 24.18 -14.17
CA SER A 50 4.57 24.19 -15.59
C SER A 50 5.71 25.18 -15.90
N SER A 51 6.75 24.67 -16.53
CA SER A 51 7.86 25.47 -17.08
C SER A 51 8.40 24.78 -18.33
N ASP A 52 9.37 25.42 -18.98
CA ASP A 52 9.98 24.91 -20.20
C ASP A 52 10.73 23.57 -20.01
N ARG A 53 11.16 23.27 -18.79
CA ARG A 53 11.98 22.06 -18.48
C ARG A 53 11.41 21.17 -17.40
N TYR A 54 10.35 21.58 -16.73
CA TYR A 54 9.79 20.86 -15.60
C TYR A 54 8.28 21.07 -15.51
N VAL A 55 7.56 19.97 -15.48
CA VAL A 55 6.11 19.94 -15.35
C VAL A 55 5.73 18.94 -14.26
N VAL A 56 4.73 19.30 -13.47
CA VAL A 56 4.05 18.36 -12.56
C VAL A 56 2.62 18.24 -13.04
N ALA A 57 2.26 17.04 -13.51
CA ALA A 57 0.95 16.72 -14.02
C ALA A 57 0.22 15.77 -13.08
N ARG A 58 -1.07 16.02 -12.85
CA ARG A 58 -1.95 15.14 -12.10
C ARG A 58 -2.61 14.15 -13.04
N VAL A 59 -2.57 12.86 -12.68
CA VAL A 59 -3.22 11.79 -13.43
C VAL A 59 -4.73 12.05 -13.46
N PRO A 60 -5.35 12.21 -14.65
CA PRO A 60 -6.77 12.51 -14.78
C PRO A 60 -7.65 11.28 -14.51
N GLU A 61 -8.92 11.52 -14.22
CA GLU A 61 -9.92 10.45 -14.18
C GLU A 61 -10.06 9.78 -15.55
N GLY A 62 -10.28 8.47 -15.55
CA GLY A 62 -10.37 7.66 -16.76
C GLY A 62 -9.04 7.30 -17.40
N ALA A 63 -7.90 7.80 -16.88
CA ALA A 63 -6.59 7.40 -17.36
C ALA A 63 -6.32 5.93 -17.04
N VAL A 64 -5.71 5.25 -18.01
CA VAL A 64 -5.19 3.88 -17.90
C VAL A 64 -3.71 3.89 -18.26
N SER A 65 -3.00 2.78 -18.08
CA SER A 65 -1.60 2.64 -18.51
C SER A 65 -1.47 3.02 -19.99
N CYS A 66 -0.59 3.94 -20.31
CA CYS A 66 -0.50 4.58 -21.61
C CYS A 66 0.87 5.22 -21.86
N GLU A 67 1.02 5.77 -23.04
CA GLU A 67 2.10 6.69 -23.36
C GLU A 67 1.70 8.13 -22.97
N LEU A 68 2.51 8.75 -22.10
CA LEU A 68 2.40 10.14 -21.72
C LEU A 68 3.18 10.99 -22.74
N VAL A 69 2.59 12.09 -23.17
CA VAL A 69 3.23 13.08 -24.06
C VAL A 69 3.05 14.48 -23.52
N VAL A 70 4.02 15.37 -23.84
CA VAL A 70 3.96 16.80 -23.57
C VAL A 70 3.90 17.55 -24.89
N GLY A 71 2.88 18.38 -25.06
CA GLY A 71 2.73 19.27 -26.21
C GLY A 71 3.07 20.72 -25.84
N ASN A 72 3.66 21.45 -26.78
CA ASN A 72 3.91 22.91 -26.67
C ASN A 72 2.96 23.76 -27.50
N GLY A 73 1.87 23.16 -28.00
CA GLY A 73 0.88 23.79 -28.87
C GLY A 73 1.21 23.73 -30.35
N LYS A 74 2.46 23.45 -30.74
CA LYS A 74 2.89 23.23 -32.13
C LYS A 74 3.25 21.78 -32.37
N ASP A 75 4.05 21.20 -31.47
CA ASP A 75 4.59 19.85 -31.55
C ASP A 75 4.33 19.06 -30.27
N SER A 76 4.44 17.74 -30.39
CA SER A 76 4.39 16.80 -29.26
C SER A 76 5.76 16.18 -29.01
N SER A 77 6.05 15.87 -27.76
CA SER A 77 7.29 15.22 -27.32
C SER A 77 7.36 13.75 -27.82
N ASN A 78 8.51 13.12 -27.59
CA ASN A 78 8.60 11.68 -27.55
C ASN A 78 7.62 11.12 -26.51
N PRO A 79 6.99 9.95 -26.77
CA PRO A 79 6.12 9.28 -25.79
C PRO A 79 6.95 8.68 -24.66
N CYS A 80 6.36 8.65 -23.46
CA CYS A 80 6.94 7.99 -22.30
C CYS A 80 5.91 7.07 -21.66
N PRO A 81 6.18 5.74 -21.54
CA PRO A 81 5.23 4.81 -20.94
C PRO A 81 5.08 5.08 -19.44
N VAL A 82 3.83 5.07 -18.99
CA VAL A 82 3.44 5.20 -17.59
C VAL A 82 2.38 4.16 -17.22
N GLU A 83 2.51 3.60 -16.04
CA GLU A 83 1.57 2.61 -15.51
C GLU A 83 0.55 3.29 -14.61
N ILE A 84 -0.73 3.10 -14.90
CA ILE A 84 -1.82 3.67 -14.12
C ILE A 84 -2.67 2.56 -13.52
N GLY A 85 -2.82 2.61 -12.19
CA GLY A 85 -3.66 1.65 -11.47
C GLY A 85 -5.13 1.82 -11.85
N VAL A 86 -5.76 0.70 -12.19
CA VAL A 86 -7.18 0.61 -12.54
C VAL A 86 -8.00 0.34 -11.28
N ALA A 87 -9.03 1.13 -11.04
CA ALA A 87 -9.95 0.91 -9.93
C ALA A 87 -10.74 -0.39 -10.15
N ILE A 88 -10.71 -1.30 -9.16
CA ILE A 88 -11.40 -2.59 -9.19
C ILE A 88 -12.50 -2.71 -8.15
N ALA A 89 -12.52 -1.83 -7.14
CA ALA A 89 -13.59 -1.75 -6.16
C ALA A 89 -13.58 -0.37 -5.49
N ASP A 90 -14.77 0.20 -5.27
CA ASP A 90 -14.95 1.49 -4.62
C ASP A 90 -15.74 1.37 -3.30
N ASN A 91 -15.71 2.42 -2.48
CA ASN A 91 -16.39 2.51 -1.17
C ASN A 91 -15.92 1.46 -0.15
N MET A 92 -14.64 1.11 -0.18
CA MET A 92 -14.06 0.02 0.63
C MET A 92 -13.55 0.44 2.00
N HIS A 93 -13.41 1.68 2.34
CA HIS A 93 -12.91 2.16 3.66
C HIS A 93 -11.78 1.31 4.26
N SER A 94 -10.79 0.94 3.43
CA SER A 94 -9.67 0.10 3.85
C SER A 94 -8.78 0.83 4.85
N VAL A 95 -8.28 0.11 5.85
CA VAL A 95 -7.43 0.67 6.92
C VAL A 95 -6.07 -0.04 7.02
N ALA A 96 -5.85 -1.07 6.21
CA ALA A 96 -4.63 -1.86 6.19
C ALA A 96 -4.36 -2.44 4.79
N ASN A 97 -3.34 -3.27 4.68
CA ASN A 97 -3.07 -4.02 3.47
C ASN A 97 -4.25 -4.90 3.06
N PRO A 98 -4.56 -5.01 1.77
CA PRO A 98 -5.38 -6.12 1.29
C PRO A 98 -4.65 -7.45 1.53
N ALA A 99 -5.40 -8.53 1.72
CA ALA A 99 -4.86 -9.89 1.78
C ALA A 99 -5.22 -10.63 0.49
N ILE A 100 -4.32 -11.51 0.02
CA ILE A 100 -4.52 -12.30 -1.20
C ILE A 100 -4.42 -13.78 -0.85
N ASP A 101 -5.41 -14.57 -1.25
CA ASP A 101 -5.41 -16.00 -1.04
C ASP A 101 -4.60 -16.76 -2.11
N LYS A 102 -4.43 -18.07 -1.95
CA LYS A 102 -3.71 -18.93 -2.92
C LYS A 102 -4.30 -18.95 -4.32
N ALA A 103 -5.61 -18.70 -4.44
CA ALA A 103 -6.31 -18.63 -5.72
C ALA A 103 -6.24 -17.23 -6.37
N GLY A 104 -5.57 -16.26 -5.72
CA GLY A 104 -5.46 -14.88 -6.20
C GLY A 104 -6.67 -14.01 -5.90
N ASN A 105 -7.62 -14.46 -5.07
CA ASN A 105 -8.70 -13.59 -4.64
C ASN A 105 -8.18 -12.57 -3.63
N ILE A 106 -8.69 -11.35 -3.72
CA ILE A 106 -8.29 -10.21 -2.90
C ILE A 106 -9.34 -10.01 -1.81
N PHE A 107 -8.90 -9.83 -0.57
CA PHE A 107 -9.76 -9.56 0.58
C PHE A 107 -9.45 -8.17 1.10
N VAL A 108 -10.51 -7.39 1.35
CA VAL A 108 -10.41 -5.99 1.75
C VAL A 108 -11.33 -5.73 2.92
N THR A 109 -10.81 -5.04 3.94
CA THR A 109 -11.61 -4.62 5.08
C THR A 109 -12.46 -3.41 4.75
N VAL A 110 -13.66 -3.37 5.31
CA VAL A 110 -14.48 -2.15 5.43
C VAL A 110 -14.64 -1.83 6.91
N SER A 111 -14.00 -0.77 7.35
CA SER A 111 -14.02 -0.36 8.74
C SER A 111 -14.96 0.83 8.90
N GLY A 112 -16.07 0.63 9.60
CA GLY A 112 -16.99 1.69 9.98
C GLY A 112 -16.39 2.66 11.02
N PRO A 113 -17.12 3.73 11.37
CA PRO A 113 -16.80 4.56 12.53
C PRO A 113 -16.63 3.70 13.79
N ARG A 114 -15.88 4.22 14.77
CA ARG A 114 -15.58 3.48 16.00
C ARG A 114 -16.87 3.05 16.71
N GLY A 115 -16.99 1.75 16.96
CA GLY A 115 -18.14 1.17 17.67
C GLY A 115 -19.41 1.00 16.80
N GLN A 116 -19.32 1.24 15.49
CA GLN A 116 -20.43 0.98 14.58
C GLN A 116 -20.17 -0.27 13.75
N LYS A 117 -21.19 -1.13 13.67
CA LYS A 117 -21.21 -2.25 12.72
C LYS A 117 -21.46 -1.72 11.31
N VAL A 118 -20.78 -2.32 10.35
CA VAL A 118 -21.08 -2.17 8.92
C VAL A 118 -21.78 -3.44 8.43
N PRO A 119 -22.66 -3.36 7.41
CA PRO A 119 -23.37 -4.54 6.92
C PRO A 119 -22.45 -5.65 6.45
N VAL A 120 -21.33 -5.28 5.82
CA VAL A 120 -20.28 -6.20 5.40
C VAL A 120 -18.93 -5.61 5.85
N CYS A 121 -18.15 -6.37 6.59
CA CYS A 121 -16.89 -5.91 7.14
C CYS A 121 -15.66 -6.39 6.35
N ILE A 122 -15.80 -7.45 5.55
CA ILE A 122 -14.76 -7.91 4.61
C ILE A 122 -15.43 -8.30 3.29
N TYR A 123 -14.92 -7.72 2.20
CA TYR A 123 -15.27 -8.11 0.84
C TYR A 123 -14.18 -8.98 0.23
N LYS A 124 -14.62 -9.92 -0.63
CA LYS A 124 -13.78 -10.72 -1.52
C LYS A 124 -13.94 -10.21 -2.94
N ILE A 125 -12.84 -9.97 -3.63
CA ILE A 125 -12.77 -9.60 -5.03
C ILE A 125 -12.14 -10.78 -5.76
N ASP A 126 -12.85 -11.39 -6.68
CA ASP A 126 -12.37 -12.56 -7.43
C ASP A 126 -11.45 -12.15 -8.61
N ALA A 127 -10.89 -13.12 -9.32
CA ALA A 127 -9.98 -12.89 -10.44
C ALA A 127 -10.63 -12.15 -11.63
N ASN A 128 -11.95 -12.08 -11.69
CA ASN A 128 -12.71 -11.31 -12.68
C ASN A 128 -13.14 -9.93 -12.13
N TYR A 129 -12.60 -9.53 -10.98
CA TYR A 129 -12.94 -8.31 -10.25
C TYR A 129 -14.40 -8.21 -9.78
N ASN A 130 -15.10 -9.35 -9.64
CA ASN A 130 -16.41 -9.34 -9.00
C ASN A 130 -16.26 -9.17 -7.50
N VAL A 131 -16.87 -8.13 -6.96
CA VAL A 131 -16.88 -7.81 -5.54
C VAL A 131 -18.03 -8.53 -4.87
N LYS A 132 -17.75 -9.36 -3.87
CA LYS A 132 -18.74 -10.14 -3.12
C LYS A 132 -18.57 -9.98 -1.62
N PRO A 133 -19.65 -9.89 -0.84
CA PRO A 133 -19.57 -9.99 0.62
C PRO A 133 -18.88 -11.30 1.02
N PHE A 134 -17.94 -11.21 1.97
CA PHE A 134 -17.28 -12.39 2.52
C PHE A 134 -17.61 -12.58 4.00
N LEU A 135 -17.43 -11.54 4.81
CA LEU A 135 -17.79 -11.56 6.23
C LEU A 135 -18.63 -10.38 6.63
N SER A 136 -19.56 -10.63 7.52
CA SER A 136 -20.37 -9.68 8.27
C SER A 136 -20.08 -9.85 9.77
N ASP A 137 -20.67 -9.04 10.61
CA ASP A 137 -20.68 -9.19 12.09
C ASP A 137 -19.34 -9.01 12.84
N LEU A 138 -18.18 -8.84 12.17
CA LEU A 138 -16.96 -8.43 12.85
C LEU A 138 -16.92 -6.90 12.97
N MET A 139 -16.62 -6.42 14.15
CA MET A 139 -16.51 -4.98 14.39
C MET A 139 -15.09 -4.50 14.18
N ASN A 140 -14.95 -3.47 13.34
CA ASN A 140 -13.66 -2.79 13.09
C ASN A 140 -12.48 -3.74 12.78
N PRO A 141 -12.60 -4.66 11.80
CA PRO A 141 -11.46 -5.47 11.36
C PRO A 141 -10.34 -4.55 10.86
N THR A 142 -9.10 -4.93 11.10
CA THR A 142 -7.94 -4.11 10.74
C THR A 142 -6.92 -4.89 9.93
N GLY A 143 -6.06 -5.68 10.56
CA GLY A 143 -5.07 -6.49 9.88
C GLY A 143 -5.64 -7.81 9.38
N MET A 144 -5.12 -8.28 8.26
CA MET A 144 -5.49 -9.57 7.67
C MET A 144 -4.24 -10.32 7.21
N ALA A 145 -4.21 -11.63 7.44
CA ALA A 145 -3.16 -12.52 6.93
C ALA A 145 -3.72 -13.92 6.70
N PHE A 146 -3.26 -14.61 5.64
CA PHE A 146 -3.58 -16.00 5.40
C PHE A 146 -2.52 -16.91 6.00
N ASP A 147 -2.95 -18.07 6.55
CA ASP A 147 -2.06 -19.19 6.88
C ASP A 147 -1.82 -20.11 5.66
N ARG A 148 -0.94 -21.10 5.84
CA ARG A 148 -0.64 -22.10 4.80
C ARG A 148 -1.83 -22.95 4.37
N ASN A 149 -2.88 -23.02 5.19
CA ASN A 149 -4.09 -23.80 4.93
C ASN A 149 -5.20 -22.93 4.29
N ASN A 150 -4.87 -21.68 3.92
CA ASN A 150 -5.81 -20.73 3.32
C ASN A 150 -6.95 -20.30 4.27
N PHE A 151 -6.71 -20.30 5.58
CA PHE A 151 -7.57 -19.64 6.54
C PHE A 151 -7.15 -18.16 6.65
N LEU A 152 -8.14 -17.29 6.68
CA LEU A 152 -7.91 -15.86 6.87
C LEU A 152 -7.95 -15.51 8.37
N TYR A 153 -6.86 -14.94 8.86
CA TYR A 153 -6.79 -14.38 10.21
C TYR A 153 -7.07 -12.89 10.14
N ILE A 154 -7.84 -12.39 11.11
CA ILE A 154 -8.34 -11.01 11.12
C ILE A 154 -8.20 -10.46 12.53
N SER A 155 -7.50 -9.35 12.69
CA SER A 155 -7.48 -8.61 13.95
C SER A 155 -8.67 -7.66 14.06
N SER A 156 -9.23 -7.53 15.26
CA SER A 156 -10.28 -6.58 15.56
C SER A 156 -9.80 -5.57 16.60
N ARG A 157 -9.80 -4.31 16.21
CA ARG A 157 -9.42 -3.21 17.13
C ARG A 157 -10.53 -2.85 18.12
N HIS A 158 -11.72 -3.46 17.99
CA HIS A 158 -12.86 -3.18 18.87
C HIS A 158 -12.79 -3.98 20.16
N ASP A 159 -12.59 -5.28 20.05
CA ASP A 159 -12.60 -6.25 21.14
C ASP A 159 -11.23 -6.87 21.46
N GLY A 160 -10.22 -6.57 20.63
CA GLY A 160 -8.88 -7.10 20.81
C GLY A 160 -8.73 -8.58 20.47
N ASN A 161 -9.68 -9.13 19.73
CA ASN A 161 -9.64 -10.53 19.32
C ASN A 161 -8.93 -10.71 17.97
N ILE A 162 -8.37 -11.88 17.81
CA ILE A 162 -7.95 -12.41 16.51
C ILE A 162 -8.97 -13.45 16.10
N TYR A 163 -9.61 -13.23 14.98
CA TYR A 163 -10.55 -14.16 14.38
C TYR A 163 -9.87 -15.00 13.31
N ARG A 164 -10.35 -16.23 13.12
CA ARG A 164 -9.94 -17.12 12.04
C ARG A 164 -11.16 -17.48 11.21
N ALA A 165 -11.12 -17.14 9.94
CA ALA A 165 -12.19 -17.43 8.97
C ALA A 165 -11.76 -18.54 8.02
N ALA A 166 -12.61 -19.55 7.86
CA ALA A 166 -12.44 -20.61 6.87
C ALA A 166 -12.78 -20.06 5.46
N PRO A 167 -12.34 -20.73 4.37
CA PRO A 167 -12.67 -20.31 3.00
C PRO A 167 -14.17 -20.23 2.70
N ASN A 168 -15.00 -20.93 3.43
CA ASN A 168 -16.47 -20.88 3.34
C ASN A 168 -17.12 -19.74 4.17
N GLY A 169 -16.31 -18.92 4.85
CA GLY A 169 -16.80 -17.82 5.68
C GLY A 169 -17.13 -18.17 7.13
N THR A 170 -16.94 -19.43 7.56
CA THR A 170 -17.14 -19.78 8.98
C THR A 170 -16.04 -19.17 9.84
N VAL A 171 -16.44 -18.38 10.86
CA VAL A 171 -15.54 -17.63 11.73
C VAL A 171 -15.46 -18.25 13.12
N THR A 172 -14.26 -18.32 13.67
CA THR A 172 -14.00 -18.71 15.06
C THR A 172 -13.04 -17.72 15.72
N VAL A 173 -13.12 -17.57 17.02
CA VAL A 173 -12.11 -16.82 17.78
C VAL A 173 -10.84 -17.66 17.87
N TYR A 174 -9.71 -17.09 17.46
CA TYR A 174 -8.40 -17.74 17.50
C TYR A 174 -7.61 -17.39 18.75
N ALA A 175 -7.56 -16.09 19.09
CA ALA A 175 -6.92 -15.57 20.30
C ALA A 175 -7.69 -14.34 20.81
N GLU A 176 -7.60 -14.07 22.11
CA GLU A 176 -8.29 -13.00 22.79
C GLU A 176 -7.31 -12.11 23.58
N SER A 177 -7.78 -10.95 24.00
CA SER A 177 -7.05 -10.05 24.89
C SER A 177 -5.77 -9.42 24.30
N MET A 178 -5.75 -9.19 22.99
CA MET A 178 -4.63 -8.54 22.27
C MET A 178 -4.68 -7.00 22.34
N GLY A 179 -5.33 -6.42 23.33
CA GLY A 179 -5.46 -4.96 23.45
C GLY A 179 -6.23 -4.34 22.29
N ILE A 180 -5.68 -3.30 21.65
CA ILE A 180 -6.22 -2.73 20.43
C ILE A 180 -5.49 -3.37 19.24
N ALA A 181 -5.87 -4.62 18.93
CA ALA A 181 -5.22 -5.42 17.89
C ALA A 181 -5.34 -4.77 16.49
N THR A 182 -4.23 -4.62 15.81
CA THR A 182 -4.17 -3.94 14.50
C THR A 182 -3.44 -4.79 13.45
N GLY A 183 -2.20 -4.50 13.08
CA GLY A 183 -1.47 -5.28 12.10
C GLY A 183 -1.17 -6.70 12.58
N ILE A 184 -1.22 -7.66 11.65
CA ILE A 184 -0.85 -9.05 11.90
C ILE A 184 0.03 -9.56 10.77
N ALA A 185 0.93 -10.51 11.09
CA ALA A 185 1.76 -11.19 10.11
C ALA A 185 2.17 -12.57 10.61
N PHE A 186 2.27 -13.55 9.70
CA PHE A 186 2.86 -14.84 9.98
C PHE A 186 4.35 -14.87 9.65
N ASP A 187 5.13 -15.60 10.44
CA ASP A 187 6.48 -16.01 10.02
C ASP A 187 6.46 -17.35 9.26
N GLY A 188 7.64 -17.78 8.79
CA GLY A 188 7.78 -19.05 8.07
C GLY A 188 7.56 -20.32 8.94
N GLU A 189 7.44 -20.17 10.26
CA GLU A 189 7.21 -21.25 11.22
C GLU A 189 5.75 -21.28 11.73
N GLU A 190 4.87 -20.50 11.09
CA GLU A 190 3.44 -20.33 11.41
C GLU A 190 3.15 -19.70 12.78
N TYR A 191 4.10 -18.97 13.37
CA TYR A 191 3.78 -18.06 14.47
C TYR A 191 3.08 -16.83 13.94
N LEU A 192 2.00 -16.43 14.62
CA LEU A 192 1.27 -15.19 14.31
C LEU A 192 1.76 -14.04 15.19
N TYR A 193 2.16 -12.93 14.57
CA TYR A 193 2.53 -11.73 15.28
C TYR A 193 1.40 -10.70 15.19
N VAL A 194 1.12 -10.05 16.31
CA VAL A 194 -0.01 -9.11 16.45
C VAL A 194 0.49 -7.81 17.08
N GLY A 195 0.25 -6.70 16.42
CA GLY A 195 0.56 -5.36 16.94
C GLY A 195 -0.63 -4.77 17.71
N ASP A 196 -0.42 -4.44 18.98
CA ASP A 196 -1.33 -3.66 19.79
C ASP A 196 -0.92 -2.19 19.78
N ARG A 197 -1.85 -1.28 19.57
CA ARG A 197 -1.61 0.19 19.52
C ARG A 197 -0.94 0.75 20.76
N SER A 198 -1.03 0.09 21.91
CA SER A 198 -0.33 0.51 23.15
C SER A 198 1.19 0.35 23.07
N GLY A 199 1.70 -0.32 22.04
CA GLY A 199 3.13 -0.54 21.81
C GLY A 199 3.57 -1.99 21.95
N THR A 200 2.68 -2.91 22.32
CA THR A 200 3.03 -4.32 22.48
C THR A 200 2.94 -5.06 21.14
N ILE A 201 3.97 -5.82 20.82
CA ILE A 201 3.93 -6.81 19.76
C ILE A 201 3.84 -8.19 20.42
N PHE A 202 2.72 -8.86 20.20
CA PHE A 202 2.50 -10.23 20.66
C PHE A 202 2.99 -11.23 19.62
N LYS A 203 3.42 -12.41 20.11
CA LYS A 203 3.73 -13.59 19.30
C LYS A 203 2.84 -14.73 19.79
N ILE A 204 2.11 -15.35 18.88
CA ILE A 204 1.20 -16.48 19.16
C ILE A 204 1.77 -17.70 18.45
N SER A 205 2.01 -18.76 19.21
CA SER A 205 2.50 -20.03 18.66
C SER A 205 1.39 -20.82 17.95
N PRO A 206 1.71 -21.82 17.12
CA PRO A 206 0.72 -22.68 16.47
C PRO A 206 -0.21 -23.41 17.46
N ASP A 207 0.28 -23.70 18.68
CA ASP A 207 -0.50 -24.27 19.78
C ASP A 207 -1.23 -23.20 20.63
N ARG A 208 -1.30 -21.95 20.12
CA ARG A 208 -2.03 -20.79 20.67
C ARG A 208 -1.50 -20.25 22.00
N GLN A 209 -0.25 -20.49 22.34
CA GLN A 209 0.38 -19.80 23.47
C GLN A 209 0.73 -18.37 23.07
N ILE A 210 0.47 -17.41 23.95
CA ILE A 210 0.64 -15.99 23.70
C ILE A 210 1.83 -15.47 24.50
N PHE A 211 2.75 -14.78 23.81
CA PHE A 211 3.95 -14.19 24.40
C PHE A 211 4.02 -12.71 24.05
N VAL A 212 4.56 -11.91 24.95
CA VAL A 212 5.04 -10.56 24.59
C VAL A 212 6.36 -10.74 23.85
N PHE A 213 6.41 -10.30 22.61
CA PHE A 213 7.58 -10.48 21.75
C PHE A 213 8.50 -9.25 21.80
N ALA A 214 7.90 -8.06 21.69
CA ALA A 214 8.63 -6.79 21.73
C ALA A 214 7.73 -5.66 22.25
N THR A 215 8.34 -4.55 22.62
CA THR A 215 7.63 -3.32 22.99
C THR A 215 8.17 -2.15 22.21
N LEU A 216 7.27 -1.36 21.63
CA LEU A 216 7.53 -0.19 20.81
C LEU A 216 6.87 1.05 21.42
N GLU A 217 7.14 2.22 20.83
CA GLU A 217 6.41 3.44 21.13
C GLU A 217 4.93 3.29 20.71
N PRO A 218 3.96 3.70 21.55
CA PRO A 218 2.54 3.61 21.21
C PRO A 218 2.19 4.33 19.91
N SER A 219 1.34 3.74 19.09
CA SER A 219 0.89 4.33 17.83
C SER A 219 -0.44 5.07 17.98
N ILE A 220 -0.59 6.19 17.28
CA ILE A 220 -1.86 6.93 17.18
C ILE A 220 -2.83 6.30 16.17
N SER A 221 -2.34 5.35 15.36
CA SER A 221 -3.09 4.64 14.33
C SER A 221 -2.82 3.14 14.40
N ALA A 222 -3.13 2.39 13.36
CA ALA A 222 -2.81 0.98 13.28
C ALA A 222 -1.29 0.77 13.16
N TYR A 223 -0.76 -0.25 13.82
CA TYR A 223 0.49 -0.86 13.40
C TYR A 223 0.26 -1.67 12.13
N HIS A 224 1.25 -1.72 11.26
CA HIS A 224 1.31 -2.65 10.13
C HIS A 224 2.57 -3.49 10.28
N LEU A 225 2.43 -4.78 10.05
CA LEU A 225 3.47 -5.77 10.24
C LEU A 225 3.74 -6.49 8.93
N ALA A 226 5.01 -6.75 8.62
CA ALA A 226 5.40 -7.62 7.51
C ALA A 226 6.78 -8.23 7.78
N PHE A 227 6.98 -9.49 7.39
CA PHE A 227 8.30 -10.13 7.43
C PHE A 227 9.11 -9.81 6.18
N GLY A 228 10.31 -9.29 6.38
CA GLY A 228 11.32 -9.15 5.32
C GLY A 228 11.85 -10.50 4.81
N THR A 229 12.61 -10.47 3.73
CA THR A 229 13.31 -11.66 3.20
C THR A 229 14.48 -12.08 4.09
N ASP A 230 14.94 -11.20 4.94
CA ASP A 230 15.99 -11.38 5.95
C ASP A 230 15.48 -12.04 7.25
N GLY A 231 14.17 -12.29 7.35
CA GLY A 231 13.53 -12.90 8.51
C GLY A 231 13.26 -11.95 9.68
N TYR A 232 13.54 -10.67 9.55
CA TYR A 232 13.12 -9.66 10.53
C TYR A 232 11.63 -9.34 10.38
N LEU A 233 10.97 -9.07 11.51
CA LEU A 233 9.64 -8.48 11.51
C LEU A 233 9.78 -6.95 11.39
N TYR A 234 9.20 -6.37 10.35
CA TYR A 234 9.14 -4.92 10.16
C TYR A 234 7.82 -4.37 10.64
N VAL A 235 7.89 -3.22 11.30
CA VAL A 235 6.71 -2.59 11.93
C VAL A 235 6.68 -1.11 11.56
N THR A 236 5.55 -0.67 11.01
CA THR A 236 5.20 0.75 10.90
C THR A 236 4.08 1.07 11.88
N GLY A 237 4.10 2.26 12.43
CA GLY A 237 3.05 2.73 13.34
C GLY A 237 3.19 4.24 13.50
N PRO A 238 2.27 5.05 12.88
CA PRO A 238 2.35 6.50 12.99
C PRO A 238 2.26 6.95 14.45
N THR A 239 3.13 7.86 14.84
CA THR A 239 3.15 8.53 16.15
C THR A 239 2.66 9.98 16.00
N THR A 240 2.82 10.79 17.04
CA THR A 240 2.61 12.25 16.95
C THR A 240 3.76 12.98 16.26
N SER A 241 4.85 12.29 15.93
CA SER A 241 5.99 12.82 15.19
C SER A 241 5.64 13.08 13.74
N SER A 242 6.28 14.07 13.12
CA SER A 242 6.22 14.31 11.67
C SER A 242 7.15 13.40 10.86
N HIS A 243 8.07 12.68 11.53
CA HIS A 243 9.04 11.78 10.92
C HIS A 243 9.04 10.45 11.67
N ASP A 244 8.08 9.61 11.33
CA ASP A 244 7.92 8.31 11.95
C ASP A 244 9.07 7.36 11.58
N CYS A 245 9.36 6.42 12.49
CA CYS A 245 10.31 5.36 12.26
C CYS A 245 9.61 4.12 11.69
N ILE A 246 10.31 3.40 10.83
CA ILE A 246 10.04 2.00 10.55
C ILE A 246 11.00 1.21 11.44
N TYR A 247 10.46 0.33 12.25
CA TYR A 247 11.24 -0.56 13.11
C TYR A 247 11.43 -1.90 12.44
N ARG A 248 12.52 -2.59 12.78
CA ARG A 248 12.68 -4.02 12.51
C ARG A 248 13.00 -4.73 13.81
N ILE A 249 12.49 -5.93 13.95
CA ILE A 249 12.61 -6.74 15.16
C ILE A 249 13.24 -8.07 14.79
N SER A 250 14.34 -8.43 15.48
CA SER A 250 15.05 -9.69 15.27
C SER A 250 14.20 -10.88 15.74
N LYS A 251 14.60 -12.12 15.37
CA LYS A 251 13.96 -13.34 15.91
C LYS A 251 14.03 -13.44 17.45
N ALA A 252 15.00 -12.78 18.07
CA ALA A 252 15.17 -12.72 19.52
C ALA A 252 14.29 -11.66 20.19
N GLY A 253 13.62 -10.78 19.42
CA GLY A 253 12.80 -9.69 19.95
C GLY A 253 13.55 -8.35 20.08
N ASP A 254 14.82 -8.28 19.61
CA ASP A 254 15.58 -7.03 19.65
C ASP A 254 15.02 -6.03 18.63
N VAL A 255 14.73 -4.83 19.12
CA VAL A 255 14.12 -3.75 18.33
C VAL A 255 15.18 -2.79 17.81
N GLU A 256 15.19 -2.57 16.50
CA GLU A 256 16.06 -1.61 15.84
C GLU A 256 15.26 -0.63 14.98
N LYS A 257 15.77 0.60 14.82
CA LYS A 257 15.26 1.56 13.84
C LYS A 257 15.84 1.23 12.48
N PHE A 258 15.00 0.77 11.55
CA PHE A 258 15.40 0.44 10.19
C PHE A 258 15.50 1.70 9.31
N TYR A 259 14.45 2.53 9.33
CA TYR A 259 14.38 3.73 8.50
C TYR A 259 13.66 4.88 9.24
N ARG A 260 14.07 6.11 8.93
CA ARG A 260 13.42 7.33 9.42
C ARG A 260 13.37 8.38 8.32
N GLY A 261 12.28 9.15 8.24
CA GLY A 261 12.15 10.27 7.29
C GLY A 261 10.90 10.19 6.41
N LEU A 262 10.07 9.17 6.61
CA LEU A 262 8.73 9.11 6.01
C LEU A 262 7.69 9.72 6.95
N GLY A 263 6.73 10.43 6.39
CA GLY A 263 5.54 10.87 7.10
C GLY A 263 4.46 9.79 7.03
N ARG A 264 3.96 9.38 8.20
CA ARG A 264 2.87 8.40 8.39
C ARG A 264 3.04 7.13 7.54
N PRO A 265 4.12 6.37 7.69
CA PRO A 265 4.26 5.09 7.04
C PRO A 265 3.16 4.15 7.54
N GLN A 266 2.48 3.47 6.60
CA GLN A 266 1.35 2.59 6.87
C GLN A 266 1.64 1.18 6.35
N GLY A 267 0.72 0.59 5.59
CA GLY A 267 0.86 -0.74 5.04
C GLY A 267 2.09 -0.91 4.17
N MET A 268 2.72 -2.06 4.28
CA MET A 268 3.96 -2.38 3.58
C MET A 268 3.97 -3.82 3.08
N ALA A 269 4.76 -4.06 2.04
CA ALA A 269 5.06 -5.37 1.49
C ALA A 269 6.51 -5.42 1.00
N PHE A 270 7.05 -6.61 0.81
CA PHE A 270 8.41 -6.83 0.32
C PHE A 270 8.42 -7.49 -1.05
N ASP A 271 9.42 -7.17 -1.87
CA ASP A 271 9.73 -7.95 -3.06
C ASP A 271 10.71 -9.09 -2.74
N ILE A 272 10.96 -9.94 -3.74
CA ILE A 272 11.89 -11.08 -3.63
C ILE A 272 13.35 -10.65 -3.42
N HIS A 273 13.68 -9.39 -3.69
CA HIS A 273 15.04 -8.82 -3.55
C HIS A 273 15.23 -8.14 -2.19
N GLY A 274 14.22 -8.15 -1.32
CA GLY A 274 14.25 -7.54 0.00
C GLY A 274 14.00 -6.03 0.01
N ASN A 275 13.58 -5.44 -1.10
CA ASN A 275 13.11 -4.06 -1.06
C ASN A 275 11.75 -3.99 -0.36
N MET A 276 11.61 -3.02 0.54
CA MET A 276 10.33 -2.69 1.17
C MET A 276 9.57 -1.70 0.30
N TYR A 277 8.28 -1.92 0.17
CA TYR A 277 7.33 -0.98 -0.44
C TYR A 277 6.34 -0.55 0.63
N VAL A 278 6.21 0.74 0.89
CA VAL A 278 5.42 1.27 1.99
C VAL A 278 4.57 2.46 1.56
N ALA A 279 3.31 2.46 1.96
CA ALA A 279 2.42 3.60 1.76
C ALA A 279 2.79 4.72 2.75
N ALA A 280 3.21 5.87 2.24
CA ALA A 280 3.74 6.95 3.07
C ALA A 280 3.73 8.32 2.35
N SER A 281 4.29 9.32 3.00
CA SER A 281 4.61 10.61 2.40
C SER A 281 6.05 11.02 2.69
N GLN A 282 6.67 11.77 1.76
CA GLN A 282 7.98 12.38 1.94
C GLN A 282 8.10 13.63 1.09
N ALA A 283 8.60 14.72 1.66
CA ALA A 283 8.79 16.00 0.98
C ALA A 283 7.55 16.49 0.19
N GLY A 284 6.37 16.35 0.79
CA GLY A 284 5.08 16.73 0.18
C GLY A 284 4.51 15.73 -0.83
N ARG A 285 5.28 14.75 -1.26
CA ARG A 285 4.82 13.69 -2.19
C ARG A 285 4.20 12.53 -1.42
N LYS A 286 3.15 11.93 -1.98
CA LYS A 286 2.39 10.82 -1.37
C LYS A 286 2.32 9.64 -2.32
N GLY A 287 2.42 8.43 -1.76
CA GLY A 287 2.34 7.23 -2.59
C GLY A 287 2.98 6.01 -1.95
N ILE A 288 3.43 5.09 -2.79
CA ILE A 288 4.25 3.95 -2.38
C ILE A 288 5.72 4.32 -2.56
N PHE A 289 6.45 4.25 -1.46
CA PHE A 289 7.90 4.42 -1.43
C PHE A 289 8.58 3.06 -1.40
N ARG A 290 9.57 2.87 -2.27
CA ARG A 290 10.50 1.74 -2.20
C ARG A 290 11.66 2.14 -1.31
N ILE A 291 12.00 1.29 -0.37
CA ILE A 291 13.20 1.40 0.46
C ILE A 291 14.06 0.16 0.19
N ALA A 292 15.24 0.36 -0.38
CA ALA A 292 16.21 -0.71 -0.58
C ALA A 292 16.78 -1.20 0.77
N PRO A 293 17.32 -2.42 0.85
CA PRO A 293 17.94 -2.95 2.09
C PRO A 293 19.01 -2.03 2.68
N GLN A 294 19.68 -1.23 1.83
CA GLN A 294 20.71 -0.26 2.21
C GLN A 294 20.16 1.12 2.59
N GLY A 295 18.84 1.31 2.56
CA GLY A 295 18.16 2.53 2.98
C GLY A 295 17.93 3.58 1.88
N GLN A 296 18.31 3.32 0.61
CA GLN A 296 17.94 4.23 -0.48
C GLN A 296 16.43 4.22 -0.68
N THR A 297 15.84 5.40 -0.79
CA THR A 297 14.39 5.57 -0.86
C THR A 297 13.99 6.32 -2.11
N GLU A 298 12.94 5.84 -2.78
CA GLU A 298 12.32 6.53 -3.91
C GLU A 298 10.80 6.37 -3.90
N LEU A 299 10.08 7.36 -4.40
CA LEU A 299 8.65 7.25 -4.71
C LEU A 299 8.51 6.47 -6.02
N VAL A 300 7.83 5.31 -5.96
CA VAL A 300 7.68 4.41 -7.11
C VAL A 300 6.26 4.38 -7.66
N VAL A 301 5.25 4.66 -6.83
CA VAL A 301 3.86 4.87 -7.27
C VAL A 301 3.34 6.14 -6.63
N SER A 302 2.84 7.08 -7.42
CA SER A 302 2.22 8.30 -6.92
C SER A 302 0.73 8.11 -6.69
N GLY A 303 0.23 8.54 -5.54
CA GLY A 303 -1.19 8.49 -5.21
C GLY A 303 -1.52 9.02 -3.83
N THR A 304 -2.69 9.60 -3.69
CA THR A 304 -3.19 10.10 -2.40
C THR A 304 -4.07 9.06 -1.72
N GLY A 305 -4.08 9.09 -0.39
CA GLY A 305 -4.96 8.22 0.39
C GLY A 305 -4.55 6.74 0.43
N LEU A 306 -3.40 6.37 -0.11
CA LEU A 306 -2.89 5.00 -0.04
C LEU A 306 -2.63 4.62 1.43
N VAL A 307 -3.19 3.48 1.84
CA VAL A 307 -3.08 2.92 3.19
C VAL A 307 -2.35 1.57 3.21
N GLY A 308 -2.26 0.89 2.07
CA GLY A 308 -1.59 -0.40 1.99
C GLY A 308 -1.47 -0.94 0.58
N LEU A 309 -0.73 -2.03 0.47
CA LEU A 309 -0.53 -2.76 -0.77
C LEU A 309 -0.32 -4.25 -0.51
N ALA A 310 -0.57 -5.06 -1.53
CA ALA A 310 -0.15 -6.47 -1.57
C ALA A 310 0.32 -6.80 -2.98
N PHE A 311 1.39 -7.56 -3.10
CA PHE A 311 1.82 -8.11 -4.40
C PHE A 311 0.98 -9.32 -4.75
N THR A 312 0.62 -9.45 -6.03
CA THR A 312 -0.02 -10.65 -6.55
C THR A 312 1.01 -11.76 -6.79
N ASN A 313 0.56 -12.95 -7.16
CA ASN A 313 1.46 -14.03 -7.59
C ASN A 313 2.11 -13.75 -8.98
N GLY A 314 1.65 -12.72 -9.69
CA GLY A 314 2.17 -12.25 -10.96
C GLY A 314 2.84 -10.88 -10.85
N PRO A 315 3.18 -10.24 -11.97
CA PRO A 315 3.81 -8.93 -12.02
C PRO A 315 2.76 -7.81 -11.84
N ALA A 316 2.09 -7.79 -10.68
CA ALA A 316 1.10 -6.78 -10.35
C ALA A 316 1.03 -6.55 -8.83
N ALA A 317 0.50 -5.40 -8.45
CA ALA A 317 0.18 -5.07 -7.07
C ALA A 317 -1.27 -4.63 -6.94
N ILE A 318 -1.86 -4.97 -5.79
CA ILE A 318 -3.15 -4.44 -5.35
C ILE A 318 -2.85 -3.31 -4.38
N LEU A 319 -3.36 -2.14 -4.68
CA LEU A 319 -3.19 -0.94 -3.87
C LEU A 319 -4.52 -0.59 -3.22
N ALA A 320 -4.50 -0.36 -1.91
CA ALA A 320 -5.68 0.07 -1.18
C ALA A 320 -5.55 1.53 -0.77
N THR A 321 -6.56 2.33 -1.10
CA THR A 321 -6.77 3.63 -0.49
C THR A 321 -7.87 3.51 0.58
N ASN A 322 -8.15 4.62 1.27
CA ASN A 322 -9.27 4.68 2.19
C ASN A 322 -10.66 4.65 1.51
N GLN A 323 -10.75 4.55 0.18
CA GLN A 323 -12.00 4.50 -0.57
C GLN A 323 -12.01 3.45 -1.68
N THR A 324 -10.92 3.31 -2.40
CA THR A 324 -10.83 2.55 -3.66
C THR A 324 -9.70 1.54 -3.59
N VAL A 325 -9.92 0.39 -4.19
CA VAL A 325 -8.88 -0.64 -4.43
C VAL A 325 -8.50 -0.59 -5.90
N TYR A 326 -7.20 -0.57 -6.16
CA TYR A 326 -6.64 -0.51 -7.50
C TYR A 326 -5.84 -1.77 -7.82
N HIS A 327 -5.92 -2.21 -9.05
CA HIS A 327 -4.97 -3.16 -9.65
C HIS A 327 -3.95 -2.37 -10.48
N LEU A 328 -2.68 -2.53 -10.18
CA LEU A 328 -1.58 -1.93 -10.91
C LEU A 328 -0.73 -3.04 -11.55
N ASN A 329 -0.66 -3.06 -12.89
CA ASN A 329 0.36 -3.84 -13.58
C ASN A 329 1.73 -3.24 -13.23
N TRP A 330 2.60 -4.06 -12.68
CA TRP A 330 3.86 -3.56 -12.17
C TRP A 330 4.90 -4.67 -12.20
N ASP A 331 5.97 -4.46 -12.93
CA ASP A 331 7.05 -5.44 -13.07
C ASP A 331 7.88 -5.55 -11.77
N VAL A 332 7.19 -5.88 -10.69
CA VAL A 332 7.78 -6.15 -9.37
C VAL A 332 7.27 -7.49 -8.88
N ARG A 333 8.18 -8.38 -8.58
CA ARG A 333 7.86 -9.70 -8.04
C ARG A 333 7.84 -9.64 -6.51
N GLY A 334 6.65 -9.73 -5.93
CA GLY A 334 6.49 -9.73 -4.49
C GLY A 334 7.08 -10.97 -3.81
N LYS A 335 7.51 -10.81 -2.55
CA LYS A 335 7.77 -11.94 -1.68
C LYS A 335 6.47 -12.72 -1.50
N PRO A 336 6.47 -14.06 -1.59
CA PRO A 336 5.28 -14.86 -1.30
C PRO A 336 4.72 -14.52 0.09
N LEU A 337 3.43 -14.21 0.15
CA LEU A 337 2.73 -13.87 1.40
C LEU A 337 2.51 -15.10 2.29
N ILE A 338 2.51 -16.27 1.66
CA ILE A 338 2.34 -17.57 2.32
C ILE A 338 3.56 -18.40 1.94
N ALA A 339 4.47 -18.57 2.86
CA ALA A 339 5.71 -19.36 2.68
C ALA A 339 5.44 -20.87 2.78
#